data_79269f1f5f7bb941d8f2e971ca8846d2
#
_entry.id   79269f1f5f7bb941d8f2e971ca8846d2
#
_cell.length_a   1.000
_cell.length_b   1.000
_cell.length_c   1.000
_cell.angle_alpha   90.00
_cell.angle_beta   90.00
_cell.angle_gamma   90.00
#
_symmetry.space_group_name_H-M   'P 1'
#
loop_
_entity.id
_entity.type
_entity.pdbx_description
1 polymer ?
#
loop_
_entity_poly.entity_id
_entity_poly.type
_entity_poly.pdbx_seq_one_letter_code
_entity_poly.pdbx_strand_id
1 'polypeptide(L)'
;MKAPTLHQSLQAKLGSFAGEHLTSTLRYQDQYGNGVEKPLLDATLDEVAFSIQTLSAEGSAIHRRRSALESLYTLARDHGCLGQDTVAEIAVEVTK
;
A
#
# COMPACT_ATOMS: atom_id res chain seq x y z
N MET A 1 12.75 -2.80 -24.37
CA MET A 1 12.57 -2.59 -22.92
C MET A 1 11.15 -2.97 -22.53
N LYS A 2 11.01 -3.63 -21.41
CA LYS A 2 9.67 -3.93 -20.88
C LYS A 2 9.09 -2.68 -20.23
N ALA A 3 7.78 -2.45 -20.40
CA ALA A 3 7.08 -1.41 -19.67
C ALA A 3 7.13 -1.74 -18.17
N PRO A 4 7.20 -0.72 -17.28
CA PRO A 4 7.17 -0.97 -15.85
C PRO A 4 5.83 -1.59 -15.44
N THR A 5 5.87 -2.45 -14.43
CA THR A 5 4.65 -3.01 -13.84
C THR A 5 3.91 -1.91 -13.07
N LEU A 6 2.63 -2.16 -12.75
CA LEU A 6 1.88 -1.21 -11.91
C LEU A 6 2.57 -0.99 -10.57
N HIS A 7 3.15 -2.05 -9.99
CA HIS A 7 3.88 -1.95 -8.73
C HIS A 7 5.09 -1.03 -8.88
N GLN A 8 5.88 -1.20 -9.95
CA GLN A 8 7.04 -0.36 -10.22
C GLN A 8 6.65 1.10 -10.46
N SER A 9 5.57 1.33 -11.20
CA SER A 9 5.07 2.67 -11.45
C SER A 9 4.63 3.35 -10.15
N LEU A 10 3.98 2.59 -9.27
CA LEU A 10 3.55 3.11 -7.96
C LEU A 10 4.76 3.42 -7.07
N GLN A 11 5.77 2.53 -7.06
CA GLN A 11 7.00 2.78 -6.31
C GLN A 11 7.68 4.07 -6.75
N ALA A 12 7.76 4.30 -8.06
CA ALA A 12 8.35 5.52 -8.61
C ALA A 12 7.56 6.76 -8.18
N LYS A 13 6.23 6.67 -8.15
CA LYS A 13 5.37 7.78 -7.77
C LYS A 13 5.52 8.15 -6.29
N LEU A 14 5.76 7.16 -5.42
CA LEU A 14 5.94 7.38 -3.99
C LEU A 14 7.32 7.96 -3.64
N GLY A 15 8.28 7.89 -4.57
CA GLY A 15 9.63 8.39 -4.35
C GLY A 15 10.59 7.29 -3.93
N SER A 16 11.89 7.63 -3.92
CA SER A 16 12.94 6.62 -3.74
C SER A 16 12.89 5.90 -2.40
N PHE A 17 12.62 6.61 -1.32
CA PHE A 17 12.61 6.00 0.02
C PHE A 17 11.35 5.19 0.28
N ALA A 18 10.19 5.82 0.15
CA ALA A 18 8.92 5.14 0.42
C ALA A 18 8.66 4.00 -0.58
N GLY A 19 8.94 4.24 -1.86
CA GLY A 19 8.73 3.24 -2.90
C GLY A 19 9.60 2.00 -2.70
N GLU A 20 10.84 2.19 -2.26
CA GLU A 20 11.77 1.09 -2.01
C GLU A 20 11.25 0.11 -0.95
N HIS A 21 10.51 0.61 0.03
CA HIS A 21 9.98 -0.20 1.13
C HIS A 21 8.56 -0.71 0.88
N LEU A 22 7.96 -0.40 -0.28
CA LEU A 22 6.63 -0.88 -0.63
C LEU A 22 6.73 -2.33 -1.09
N THR A 23 6.18 -3.24 -0.28
CA THR A 23 6.24 -4.68 -0.58
C THR A 23 5.19 -5.05 -1.63
N SER A 24 5.41 -6.20 -2.29
CA SER A 24 4.46 -6.72 -3.29
C SER A 24 3.27 -7.44 -2.65
N THR A 25 3.36 -7.76 -1.36
CA THR A 25 2.27 -8.40 -0.60
C THR A 25 1.87 -7.51 0.58
N LEU A 26 0.62 -7.62 0.98
CA LEU A 26 0.07 -6.90 2.11
C LEU A 26 -0.37 -7.88 3.18
N ARG A 27 -0.03 -7.59 4.44
CA ARG A 27 -0.47 -8.38 5.61
C ARG A 27 -1.20 -7.46 6.58
N TYR A 28 -2.33 -7.93 7.09
CA TYR A 28 -3.07 -7.22 8.12
C TYR A 28 -3.87 -8.23 8.96
N GLN A 29 -4.35 -7.77 10.12
CA GLN A 29 -5.29 -8.53 10.92
C GLN A 29 -6.70 -8.01 10.65
N ASP A 30 -7.63 -8.94 10.41
CA ASP A 30 -9.03 -8.57 10.21
C ASP A 30 -9.71 -8.27 11.56
N GLN A 31 -11.00 -7.95 11.51
CA GLN A 31 -11.77 -7.61 12.71
C GLN A 31 -11.87 -8.76 13.72
N TYR A 32 -11.59 -9.99 13.30
CA TYR A 32 -11.62 -11.18 14.15
C TYR A 32 -10.23 -11.58 14.65
N GLY A 33 -9.21 -10.79 14.35
CA GLY A 33 -7.84 -11.09 14.75
C GLY A 33 -7.12 -12.10 13.87
N ASN A 34 -7.72 -12.50 12.76
CA ASN A 34 -7.08 -13.44 11.82
C ASN A 34 -6.10 -12.71 10.92
N GLY A 35 -4.92 -13.30 10.72
CA GLY A 35 -3.94 -12.76 9.79
C GLY A 35 -4.38 -12.99 8.36
N VAL A 36 -4.35 -11.92 7.55
CA VAL A 36 -4.66 -11.98 6.12
C VAL A 36 -3.44 -11.54 5.34
N GLU A 37 -3.10 -12.28 4.29
CA GLU A 37 -2.01 -11.91 3.39
C GLU A 37 -2.52 -12.03 1.96
N LYS A 38 -2.26 -11.03 1.13
CA LYS A 38 -2.69 -10.99 -0.25
C LYS A 38 -1.75 -10.11 -1.08
N PRO A 39 -1.76 -10.25 -2.42
CA PRO A 39 -0.99 -9.33 -3.26
C PRO A 39 -1.43 -7.89 -3.03
N LEU A 40 -0.47 -6.98 -2.94
CA LEU A 40 -0.75 -5.57 -2.66
C LEU A 40 -1.71 -4.96 -3.68
N LEU A 41 -1.52 -5.27 -4.97
CA LEU A 41 -2.35 -4.69 -6.03
C LEU A 41 -3.81 -5.12 -5.96
N ASP A 42 -4.09 -6.25 -5.32
CA ASP A 42 -5.46 -6.75 -5.13
C ASP A 42 -6.11 -6.22 -3.85
N ALA A 43 -5.34 -5.56 -3.00
CA ALA A 43 -5.84 -5.00 -1.74
C ALA A 43 -6.61 -3.71 -1.98
N THR A 44 -7.62 -3.45 -1.16
CA THR A 44 -8.33 -2.18 -1.17
C THR A 44 -7.61 -1.15 -0.29
N LEU A 45 -7.96 0.11 -0.45
CA LEU A 45 -7.40 1.18 0.38
C LEU A 45 -7.74 0.96 1.86
N ASP A 46 -8.94 0.44 2.17
CA ASP A 46 -9.31 0.11 3.55
C ASP A 46 -8.38 -0.96 4.11
N GLU A 47 -8.03 -1.96 3.32
CA GLU A 47 -7.10 -3.01 3.75
C GLU A 47 -5.69 -2.46 3.96
N VAL A 48 -5.27 -1.49 3.16
CA VAL A 48 -4.00 -0.77 3.39
C VAL A 48 -4.04 -0.08 4.76
N ALA A 49 -5.14 0.58 5.10
CA ALA A 49 -5.29 1.23 6.40
C ALA A 49 -5.22 0.21 7.56
N PHE A 50 -5.84 -0.95 7.41
CA PHE A 50 -5.76 -2.02 8.42
C PHE A 50 -4.32 -2.51 8.59
N SER A 51 -3.58 -2.63 7.49
CA SER A 51 -2.17 -3.03 7.54
C SER A 51 -1.32 -1.99 8.27
N ILE A 52 -1.56 -0.71 8.05
CA ILE A 52 -0.87 0.36 8.76
C ILE A 52 -1.08 0.21 10.28
N GLN A 53 -2.33 -0.04 10.69
CA GLN A 53 -2.65 -0.24 12.10
C GLN A 53 -1.96 -1.49 12.67
N THR A 54 -1.95 -2.59 11.92
CA THR A 54 -1.28 -3.82 12.32
C THR A 54 0.22 -3.59 12.52
N LEU A 55 0.86 -2.93 11.56
CA LEU A 55 2.30 -2.64 11.62
C LEU A 55 2.63 -1.68 12.76
N SER A 56 1.74 -0.74 13.06
CA SER A 56 1.93 0.18 14.18
C SER A 56 1.99 -0.55 15.52
N ALA A 57 1.25 -1.66 15.66
CA ALA A 57 1.22 -2.45 16.88
C ALA A 57 2.44 -3.37 17.02
N GLU A 58 3.14 -3.67 15.92
CA GLU A 58 4.25 -4.63 15.93
C GLU A 58 5.61 -4.03 16.28
N GLY A 59 5.70 -2.70 16.38
CA GLY A 59 6.90 -2.03 16.84
C GLY A 59 7.75 -1.40 15.73
N SER A 60 8.91 -0.86 16.12
CA SER A 60 9.73 0.00 15.26
C SER A 60 10.48 -0.74 14.15
N ALA A 61 10.69 -2.05 14.28
CA ALA A 61 11.45 -2.81 13.27
C ALA A 61 10.81 -2.78 11.89
N ILE A 62 9.50 -2.54 11.82
CA ILE A 62 8.73 -2.49 10.57
C ILE A 62 8.24 -1.08 10.24
N HIS A 63 8.78 -0.08 10.92
CA HIS A 63 8.39 1.32 10.73
C HIS A 63 8.50 1.76 9.26
N ARG A 64 9.55 1.34 8.57
CA ARG A 64 9.76 1.72 7.17
C ARG A 64 8.66 1.20 6.26
N ARG A 65 8.21 -0.04 6.50
CA ARG A 65 7.11 -0.63 5.74
C ARG A 65 5.81 0.12 6.00
N ARG A 66 5.55 0.45 7.27
CA ARG A 66 4.39 1.24 7.65
C ARG A 66 4.41 2.60 6.97
N SER A 67 5.57 3.27 6.97
CA SER A 67 5.72 4.57 6.34
C SER A 67 5.43 4.52 4.84
N ALA A 68 5.86 3.46 4.16
CA ALA A 68 5.56 3.27 2.73
C ALA A 68 4.06 3.17 2.50
N LEU A 69 3.35 2.41 3.34
CA LEU A 69 1.89 2.27 3.23
C LEU A 69 1.16 3.56 3.57
N GLU A 70 1.65 4.33 4.55
CA GLU A 70 1.09 5.65 4.86
C GLU A 70 1.23 6.61 3.69
N SER A 71 2.39 6.58 3.01
CA SER A 71 2.61 7.41 1.82
C SER A 71 1.65 7.01 0.71
N LEU A 72 1.43 5.71 0.51
CA LEU A 72 0.45 5.22 -0.47
C LEU A 72 -0.96 5.69 -0.12
N TYR A 73 -1.34 5.57 1.15
CA TYR A 73 -2.66 5.99 1.61
C TYR A 73 -2.88 7.48 1.36
N THR A 74 -1.90 8.31 1.73
CA THR A 74 -1.98 9.76 1.55
C THR A 74 -2.08 10.12 0.07
N LEU A 75 -1.26 9.50 -0.77
CA LEU A 75 -1.30 9.74 -2.21
C LEU A 75 -2.66 9.38 -2.80
N ALA A 76 -3.23 8.26 -2.40
CA ALA A 76 -4.54 7.83 -2.86
C ALA A 76 -5.63 8.82 -2.46
N ARG A 77 -5.62 9.27 -1.22
CA ARG A 77 -6.60 10.24 -0.72
C ARG A 77 -6.48 11.58 -1.44
N ASP A 78 -5.26 12.02 -1.72
CA ASP A 78 -5.02 13.26 -2.46
C ASP A 78 -5.56 13.20 -3.88
N HIS A 79 -5.63 12.01 -4.46
CA HIS A 79 -6.22 11.79 -5.79
C HIS A 79 -7.72 11.45 -5.73
N GLY A 80 -8.34 11.52 -4.55
CA GLY A 80 -9.77 11.30 -4.40
C GLY A 80 -10.19 9.83 -4.43
N CYS A 81 -9.26 8.89 -4.23
CA CYS A 81 -9.58 7.47 -4.21
C CYS A 81 -10.40 7.11 -2.97
N LEU A 82 -11.26 6.12 -3.10
CA LEU A 82 -12.15 5.64 -2.05
C LEU A 82 -11.58 4.39 -1.37
N GLY A 83 -12.06 4.11 -0.15
CA GLY A 83 -11.59 2.96 0.61
C GLY A 83 -11.79 1.63 -0.10
N GLN A 84 -12.81 1.50 -0.93
CA GLN A 84 -13.11 0.27 -1.68
C GLN A 84 -12.26 0.11 -2.95
N ASP A 85 -11.54 1.16 -3.37
CA ASP A 85 -10.69 1.09 -4.54
C ASP A 85 -9.50 0.17 -4.28
N THR A 86 -9.16 -0.69 -5.23
CA THR A 86 -7.97 -1.55 -5.09
C THR A 86 -6.71 -0.75 -5.33
N VAL A 87 -5.59 -1.25 -4.82
CA VAL A 87 -4.29 -0.61 -5.04
C VAL A 87 -3.96 -0.59 -6.54
N ALA A 88 -4.37 -1.61 -7.30
CA ALA A 88 -4.18 -1.62 -8.76
C ALA A 88 -4.92 -0.44 -9.41
N GLU A 89 -6.17 -0.19 -9.03
CA GLU A 89 -6.95 0.94 -9.53
C GLU A 89 -6.32 2.27 -9.12
N ILE A 90 -5.87 2.36 -7.88
CA ILE A 90 -5.17 3.55 -7.36
C ILE A 90 -3.90 3.80 -8.17
N ALA A 91 -3.12 2.75 -8.44
CA ALA A 91 -1.87 2.87 -9.20
C ALA A 91 -2.13 3.42 -10.61
N VAL A 92 -3.19 2.97 -11.27
CA VAL A 92 -3.57 3.48 -12.58
C VAL A 92 -3.93 4.97 -12.48
N GLU A 93 -4.70 5.35 -11.48
CA GLU A 93 -5.16 6.73 -11.30
C GLU A 93 -4.00 7.70 -11.03
N VAL A 94 -3.08 7.33 -10.13
CA VAL A 94 -2.01 8.25 -9.72
C VAL A 94 -0.84 8.30 -10.72
N THR A 95 -0.77 7.36 -11.64
CA THR A 95 0.31 7.31 -12.64
C THR A 95 -0.13 7.75 -14.04
N LYS A 96 -1.34 8.26 -14.16
CA LYS A 96 -1.84 8.83 -15.43
C LYS A 96 -0.99 10.03 -15.89
#